data_aa5f38b87bae929a93a2fc092f5374cc
#
_entry.id   aa5f38b87bae929a93a2fc092f5374cc
#
_cell.length_a   1.000
_cell.length_b   1.000
_cell.length_c   1.000
_cell.angle_alpha   90.00
_cell.angle_beta   90.00
_cell.angle_gamma   90.00
#
_symmetry.space_group_name_H-M   'P 1'
#
loop_
_entity.id
_entity.type
_entity.pdbx_description
1 polymer ?
#
loop_
_entity_poly.entity_id
_entity_poly.type
_entity_poly.pdbx_seq_one_letter_code
_entity_poly.pdbx_strand_id
1 'polypeptide(L)'
;MVPIRQSADVRRASILRAAIVEFARSGYAGTSTEAIATRAGISQPYIFRLFGTKKDLFCATYDAVTAAIEDAFVSAAEGLEGEQAMAAMGLAYLELLQDPDLLQVQLHGFAAAAADSDIAHACQETFRRLWRLVTQYADVTAEEVREFFAQGMLCSVIAAIDLRSVAEPWAETFFDEAAEEEKRLALQNVGRGISSEPVAAVAASSGS
;
A
#
# COMPACT_ATOMS: atom_id res chain seq x y z
N MET A 1 34.21 -19.25 7.68
CA MET A 1 32.79 -19.07 7.35
C MET A 1 32.73 -18.17 6.12
N VAL A 2 32.42 -18.72 4.94
CA VAL A 2 32.35 -17.96 3.69
C VAL A 2 31.09 -17.10 3.75
N PRO A 3 31.19 -15.75 3.54
CA PRO A 3 29.99 -14.92 3.52
C PRO A 3 29.10 -15.34 2.35
N ILE A 4 27.89 -15.76 2.64
CA ILE A 4 26.87 -16.05 1.63
C ILE A 4 26.65 -14.76 0.84
N ARG A 5 27.02 -14.77 -0.43
CA ARG A 5 26.85 -13.64 -1.34
C ARG A 5 25.35 -13.47 -1.56
N GLN A 6 24.73 -12.55 -0.81
CA GLN A 6 23.29 -12.21 -1.01
C GLN A 6 23.07 -11.80 -2.47
N SER A 7 21.96 -12.27 -3.07
CA SER A 7 21.59 -11.88 -4.42
C SER A 7 21.40 -10.35 -4.52
N ALA A 8 21.57 -9.78 -5.71
CA ALA A 8 21.35 -8.35 -5.95
C ALA A 8 19.96 -7.90 -5.51
N ASP A 9 18.94 -8.75 -5.72
CA ASP A 9 17.55 -8.49 -5.36
C ASP A 9 17.35 -8.43 -3.84
N VAL A 10 17.95 -9.34 -3.08
CA VAL A 10 17.90 -9.30 -1.60
C VAL A 10 18.54 -8.04 -1.06
N ARG A 11 19.64 -7.59 -1.67
CA ARG A 11 20.31 -6.35 -1.28
C ARG A 11 19.46 -5.13 -1.66
N ARG A 12 18.87 -5.12 -2.87
CA ARG A 12 17.97 -4.06 -3.30
C ARG A 12 16.78 -3.92 -2.34
N ALA A 13 16.13 -5.02 -1.99
CA ALA A 13 15.03 -5.02 -1.02
C ALA A 13 15.46 -4.52 0.38
N SER A 14 16.68 -4.88 0.83
CA SER A 14 17.21 -4.39 2.11
C SER A 14 17.44 -2.87 2.10
N ILE A 15 17.94 -2.31 0.98
CA ILE A 15 18.12 -0.87 0.85
C ILE A 15 16.78 -0.15 0.81
N LEU A 16 15.79 -0.68 0.08
CA LEU A 16 14.44 -0.10 0.02
C LEU A 16 13.78 -0.06 1.40
N ARG A 17 13.89 -1.12 2.21
CA ARG A 17 13.39 -1.09 3.60
C ARG A 17 14.06 0.00 4.44
N ALA A 18 15.37 0.18 4.32
CA ALA A 18 16.08 1.25 5.02
C ALA A 18 15.66 2.64 4.50
N ALA A 19 15.44 2.77 3.19
CA ALA A 19 15.01 4.00 2.55
C ALA A 19 13.58 4.38 2.96
N ILE A 20 12.65 3.42 3.08
CA ILE A 20 11.28 3.65 3.57
C ILE A 20 11.35 4.36 4.94
N VAL A 21 12.08 3.82 5.90
CA VAL A 21 12.18 4.38 7.24
C VAL A 21 12.81 5.79 7.24
N GLU A 22 13.88 6.01 6.47
CA GLU A 22 14.54 7.33 6.45
C GLU A 22 13.71 8.38 5.69
N PHE A 23 13.08 8.01 4.58
CA PHE A 23 12.20 8.92 3.84
C PHE A 23 10.89 9.19 4.58
N ALA A 24 10.31 8.21 5.27
CA ALA A 24 9.16 8.42 6.13
C ALA A 24 9.45 9.48 7.19
N ARG A 25 10.62 9.38 7.85
CA ARG A 25 11.01 10.28 8.94
C ARG A 25 11.29 11.71 8.48
N SER A 26 11.92 11.91 7.32
CA SER A 26 12.53 13.20 6.97
C SER A 26 12.13 13.72 5.59
N GLY A 27 11.31 13.00 4.86
CA GLY A 27 10.90 13.32 3.49
C GLY A 27 12.03 13.28 2.47
N TYR A 28 11.69 13.56 1.21
CA TYR A 28 12.68 13.59 0.13
C TYR A 28 13.81 14.60 0.38
N ALA A 29 13.47 15.84 0.75
CA ALA A 29 14.48 16.90 0.92
C ALA A 29 15.39 16.65 2.13
N GLY A 30 14.82 16.25 3.27
CA GLY A 30 15.54 16.12 4.54
C GLY A 30 16.38 14.84 4.70
N THR A 31 16.11 13.80 3.93
CA THR A 31 16.83 12.53 4.04
C THR A 31 18.19 12.60 3.33
N SER A 32 19.25 12.07 3.95
CA SER A 32 20.54 11.84 3.31
C SER A 32 20.71 10.38 2.87
N THR A 33 21.34 10.16 1.72
CA THR A 33 21.67 8.80 1.25
C THR A 33 22.71 8.11 2.13
N GLU A 34 23.47 8.87 2.91
CA GLU A 34 24.40 8.34 3.91
C GLU A 34 23.68 7.73 5.11
N ALA A 35 22.58 8.37 5.59
CA ALA A 35 21.72 7.81 6.62
C ALA A 35 21.10 6.47 6.18
N ILE A 36 20.61 6.41 4.95
CA ILE A 36 20.08 5.18 4.36
C ILE A 36 21.17 4.11 4.28
N ALA A 37 22.39 4.47 3.82
CA ALA A 37 23.52 3.54 3.72
C ALA A 37 23.89 2.97 5.09
N THR A 38 23.97 3.83 6.11
CA THR A 38 24.26 3.46 7.50
C THR A 38 23.19 2.48 8.03
N ARG A 39 21.92 2.78 7.85
CA ARG A 39 20.81 1.90 8.27
C ARG A 39 20.85 0.54 7.54
N ALA A 40 21.16 0.54 6.25
CA ALA A 40 21.26 -0.68 5.45
C ALA A 40 22.55 -1.48 5.68
N GLY A 41 23.51 -0.95 6.44
CA GLY A 41 24.81 -1.59 6.70
C GLY A 41 25.68 -1.71 5.45
N ILE A 42 25.66 -0.70 4.55
CA ILE A 42 26.39 -0.65 3.30
C ILE A 42 27.09 0.69 3.11
N SER A 43 27.91 0.81 2.06
CA SER A 43 28.51 2.10 1.70
C SER A 43 27.57 2.94 0.82
N GLN A 44 27.57 4.26 0.99
CA GLN A 44 26.80 5.19 0.16
C GLN A 44 27.09 5.04 -1.35
N PRO A 45 28.35 4.86 -1.84
CA PRO A 45 28.60 4.61 -3.25
C PRO A 45 27.90 3.36 -3.80
N TYR A 46 27.62 2.38 -2.95
CA TYR A 46 26.87 1.19 -3.36
C TYR A 46 25.42 1.51 -3.67
N ILE A 47 24.78 2.42 -2.92
CA ILE A 47 23.44 2.93 -3.22
C ILE A 47 23.41 3.55 -4.62
N PHE A 48 24.34 4.46 -4.91
CA PHE A 48 24.38 5.13 -6.22
C PHE A 48 24.64 4.15 -7.37
N ARG A 49 25.43 3.10 -7.14
CA ARG A 49 25.62 2.04 -8.14
C ARG A 49 24.34 1.28 -8.46
N LEU A 50 23.43 1.09 -7.50
CA LEU A 50 22.20 0.31 -7.68
C LEU A 50 21.00 1.15 -8.13
N PHE A 51 20.93 2.40 -7.73
CA PHE A 51 19.76 3.25 -7.95
C PHE A 51 20.06 4.48 -8.80
N GLY A 52 21.32 4.88 -8.96
CA GLY A 52 21.71 6.06 -9.70
C GLY A 52 21.76 7.31 -8.84
N THR A 53 20.64 7.94 -8.57
CA THR A 53 20.54 9.18 -7.79
C THR A 53 19.70 8.99 -6.52
N LYS A 54 19.73 10.00 -5.63
CA LYS A 54 18.79 10.05 -4.49
C LYS A 54 17.33 10.07 -4.96
N LYS A 55 17.07 10.76 -6.08
CA LYS A 55 15.74 10.84 -6.67
C LYS A 55 15.27 9.48 -7.17
N ASP A 56 16.10 8.76 -7.89
CA ASP A 56 15.78 7.42 -8.38
C ASP A 56 15.53 6.45 -7.21
N LEU A 57 16.31 6.56 -6.12
CA LEU A 57 16.08 5.79 -4.90
C LEU A 57 14.74 6.16 -4.25
N PHE A 58 14.38 7.45 -4.21
CA PHE A 58 13.10 7.90 -3.67
C PHE A 58 11.93 7.39 -4.51
N CYS A 59 11.99 7.52 -5.83
CA CYS A 59 10.97 6.98 -6.73
C CYS A 59 10.82 5.45 -6.58
N ALA A 60 11.93 4.73 -6.48
CA ALA A 60 11.91 3.28 -6.24
C ALA A 60 11.33 2.92 -4.86
N THR A 61 11.54 3.77 -3.84
CA THR A 61 10.97 3.60 -2.50
C THR A 61 9.47 3.86 -2.51
N TYR A 62 9.03 4.91 -3.19
CA TYR A 62 7.62 5.23 -3.39
C TYR A 62 6.89 4.11 -4.13
N ASP A 63 7.52 3.58 -5.19
CA ASP A 63 6.99 2.45 -5.96
C ASP A 63 6.88 1.18 -5.10
N ALA A 64 7.85 0.89 -4.24
CA ALA A 64 7.80 -0.25 -3.33
C ALA A 64 6.66 -0.14 -2.29
N VAL A 65 6.41 1.05 -1.76
CA VAL A 65 5.27 1.33 -0.86
C VAL A 65 3.96 1.16 -1.60
N THR A 66 3.88 1.63 -2.82
CA THR A 66 2.66 1.50 -3.64
C THR A 66 2.39 0.06 -4.05
N ALA A 67 3.44 -0.71 -4.36
CA ALA A 67 3.28 -2.13 -4.66
C ALA A 67 2.65 -2.90 -3.49
N ALA A 68 2.95 -2.52 -2.24
CA ALA A 68 2.29 -3.10 -1.07
C ALA A 68 0.78 -2.78 -1.03
N ILE A 69 0.37 -1.60 -1.49
CA ILE A 69 -1.05 -1.24 -1.63
C ILE A 69 -1.71 -2.08 -2.74
N GLU A 70 -1.04 -2.21 -3.89
CA GLU A 70 -1.53 -3.03 -5.01
C GLU A 70 -1.72 -4.49 -4.59
N ASP A 71 -0.72 -5.07 -3.91
CA ASP A 71 -0.78 -6.46 -3.40
C ASP A 71 -1.92 -6.65 -2.39
N ALA A 72 -2.13 -5.70 -1.50
CA ALA A 72 -3.24 -5.73 -0.54
C ALA A 72 -4.59 -5.65 -1.24
N PHE A 73 -4.74 -4.80 -2.26
CA PHE A 73 -5.98 -4.68 -3.04
C PHE A 73 -6.29 -5.97 -3.80
N VAL A 74 -5.28 -6.55 -4.49
CA VAL A 74 -5.44 -7.83 -5.19
C VAL A 74 -5.88 -8.92 -4.23
N SER A 75 -5.20 -9.03 -3.09
CA SER A 75 -5.49 -10.04 -2.09
C SER A 75 -6.88 -9.87 -1.47
N ALA A 76 -7.27 -8.62 -1.18
CA ALA A 76 -8.58 -8.33 -0.59
C ALA A 76 -9.75 -8.56 -1.57
N ALA A 77 -9.53 -8.35 -2.87
CA ALA A 77 -10.53 -8.52 -3.90
C ALA A 77 -10.65 -9.95 -4.44
N GLU A 78 -9.82 -10.89 -3.98
CA GLU A 78 -9.82 -12.26 -4.47
C GLU A 78 -11.20 -12.92 -4.28
N GLY A 79 -11.81 -13.35 -5.40
CA GLY A 79 -13.14 -13.96 -5.41
C GLY A 79 -14.30 -12.99 -5.19
N LEU A 80 -14.06 -11.68 -5.18
CA LEU A 80 -15.07 -10.62 -5.05
C LEU A 80 -15.18 -9.82 -6.33
N GLU A 81 -16.33 -9.21 -6.57
CA GLU A 81 -16.59 -8.32 -7.71
C GLU A 81 -17.43 -7.11 -7.27
N GLY A 82 -17.45 -6.06 -8.09
CA GLY A 82 -18.30 -4.88 -7.89
C GLY A 82 -18.02 -4.14 -6.58
N GLU A 83 -19.07 -3.69 -5.92
CA GLU A 83 -19.01 -2.94 -4.66
C GLU A 83 -18.32 -3.73 -3.54
N GLN A 84 -18.46 -5.08 -3.52
CA GLN A 84 -17.81 -5.91 -2.51
C GLN A 84 -16.30 -5.91 -2.64
N ALA A 85 -15.78 -5.99 -3.88
CA ALA A 85 -14.35 -5.89 -4.14
C ALA A 85 -13.82 -4.50 -3.72
N MET A 86 -14.54 -3.42 -4.08
CA MET A 86 -14.17 -2.06 -3.67
C MET A 86 -14.17 -1.88 -2.15
N ALA A 87 -15.19 -2.38 -1.47
CA ALA A 87 -15.27 -2.31 -0.01
C ALA A 87 -14.11 -3.06 0.66
N ALA A 88 -13.76 -4.26 0.15
CA ALA A 88 -12.64 -5.04 0.64
C ALA A 88 -11.29 -4.32 0.43
N MET A 89 -11.07 -3.75 -0.75
CA MET A 89 -9.88 -2.93 -1.02
C MET A 89 -9.80 -1.72 -0.08
N GLY A 90 -10.93 -1.04 0.18
CA GLY A 90 -11.00 0.08 1.11
C GLY A 90 -10.61 -0.31 2.54
N LEU A 91 -11.11 -1.44 3.06
CA LEU A 91 -10.72 -1.95 4.38
C LEU A 91 -9.25 -2.33 4.43
N ALA A 92 -8.73 -3.00 3.39
CA ALA A 92 -7.30 -3.34 3.30
C ALA A 92 -6.42 -2.07 3.30
N TYR A 93 -6.87 -0.99 2.65
CA TYR A 93 -6.16 0.28 2.69
C TYR A 93 -6.14 0.88 4.10
N LEU A 94 -7.27 0.86 4.82
CA LEU A 94 -7.34 1.33 6.22
C LEU A 94 -6.37 0.56 7.13
N GLU A 95 -6.19 -0.75 6.91
CA GLU A 95 -5.22 -1.55 7.65
C GLU A 95 -3.78 -1.13 7.31
N LEU A 96 -3.47 -0.85 6.05
CA LEU A 96 -2.15 -0.36 5.63
C LEU A 96 -1.82 1.01 6.21
N LEU A 97 -2.81 1.89 6.41
CA LEU A 97 -2.62 3.20 7.05
C LEU A 97 -2.20 3.11 8.53
N GLN A 98 -2.27 1.94 9.15
CA GLN A 98 -1.71 1.70 10.49
C GLN A 98 -0.18 1.62 10.47
N ASP A 99 0.45 1.41 9.30
CA ASP A 99 1.89 1.51 9.13
C ASP A 99 2.29 2.98 8.91
N PRO A 100 2.90 3.63 9.92
CA PRO A 100 3.23 5.06 9.82
C PRO A 100 4.30 5.34 8.77
N ASP A 101 5.21 4.40 8.48
CA ASP A 101 6.25 4.58 7.49
C ASP A 101 5.66 4.58 6.07
N LEU A 102 4.70 3.69 5.79
CA LEU A 102 3.97 3.65 4.53
C LEU A 102 3.21 4.95 4.29
N LEU A 103 2.40 5.37 5.26
CA LEU A 103 1.63 6.61 5.19
C LEU A 103 2.52 7.84 4.96
N GLN A 104 3.61 7.96 5.73
CA GLN A 104 4.51 9.11 5.62
C GLN A 104 5.23 9.15 4.26
N VAL A 105 5.72 8.02 3.73
CA VAL A 105 6.33 7.99 2.39
C VAL A 105 5.35 8.42 1.32
N GLN A 106 4.08 7.98 1.39
CA GLN A 106 3.04 8.37 0.45
C GLN A 106 2.81 9.89 0.47
N LEU A 107 2.63 10.48 1.64
CA LEU A 107 2.41 11.92 1.80
C LEU A 107 3.63 12.75 1.36
N HIS A 108 4.83 12.30 1.70
CA HIS A 108 6.08 12.91 1.22
C HIS A 108 6.24 12.81 -0.29
N GLY A 109 5.72 11.75 -0.92
CA GLY A 109 5.65 11.62 -2.37
C GLY A 109 4.84 12.75 -3.00
N PHE A 110 3.63 13.02 -2.50
CA PHE A 110 2.79 14.10 -2.99
C PHE A 110 3.42 15.48 -2.78
N ALA A 111 4.01 15.72 -1.60
CA ALA A 111 4.69 16.97 -1.31
C ALA A 111 5.91 17.21 -2.23
N ALA A 112 6.71 16.18 -2.49
CA ALA A 112 7.87 16.26 -3.37
C ALA A 112 7.48 16.39 -4.85
N ALA A 113 6.39 15.75 -5.28
CA ALA A 113 5.85 15.82 -6.64
C ALA A 113 5.47 17.25 -7.04
N ALA A 114 5.07 18.09 -6.09
CA ALA A 114 4.75 19.50 -6.37
C ALA A 114 5.98 20.32 -6.83
N ALA A 115 7.20 19.87 -6.53
CA ALA A 115 8.44 20.56 -6.84
C ALA A 115 9.35 19.83 -7.84
N ASP A 116 9.07 18.57 -8.18
CA ASP A 116 9.91 17.72 -9.05
C ASP A 116 9.05 16.90 -10.01
N SER A 117 9.22 17.13 -11.32
CA SER A 117 8.42 16.50 -12.38
C SER A 117 8.64 14.99 -12.49
N ASP A 118 9.82 14.48 -12.16
CA ASP A 118 10.09 13.03 -12.24
C ASP A 118 9.39 12.30 -11.09
N ILE A 119 9.36 12.91 -9.89
CA ILE A 119 8.60 12.41 -8.75
C ILE A 119 7.10 12.51 -9.04
N ALA A 120 6.65 13.61 -9.65
CA ALA A 120 5.25 13.75 -10.08
C ALA A 120 4.86 12.64 -11.06
N HIS A 121 5.73 12.31 -12.01
CA HIS A 121 5.50 11.22 -12.94
C HIS A 121 5.39 9.86 -12.24
N ALA A 122 6.27 9.58 -11.27
CA ALA A 122 6.19 8.35 -10.46
C ALA A 122 4.85 8.26 -9.71
N CYS A 123 4.38 9.35 -9.10
CA CYS A 123 3.07 9.39 -8.45
C CYS A 123 1.91 9.17 -9.45
N GLN A 124 1.97 9.78 -10.63
CA GLN A 124 0.95 9.60 -11.69
C GLN A 124 0.88 8.14 -12.16
N GLU A 125 2.03 7.48 -12.34
CA GLU A 125 2.08 6.05 -12.71
C GLU A 125 1.43 5.17 -11.64
N THR A 126 1.70 5.47 -10.37
CA THR A 126 1.04 4.81 -9.24
C THR A 126 -0.48 4.96 -9.31
N PHE A 127 -0.99 6.18 -9.42
CA PHE A 127 -2.43 6.41 -9.55
C PHE A 127 -3.03 5.68 -10.74
N ARG A 128 -2.32 5.63 -11.88
CA ARG A 128 -2.75 4.89 -13.07
C ARG A 128 -2.86 3.39 -12.81
N ARG A 129 -1.88 2.80 -12.11
CA ARG A 129 -1.89 1.37 -11.78
C ARG A 129 -3.04 1.03 -10.82
N LEU A 130 -3.18 1.78 -9.75
CA LEU A 130 -4.28 1.59 -8.78
C LEU A 130 -5.65 1.81 -9.44
N TRP A 131 -5.81 2.83 -10.28
CA TRP A 131 -7.05 3.06 -11.04
C TRP A 131 -7.41 1.84 -11.88
N ARG A 132 -6.45 1.31 -12.65
CA ARG A 132 -6.68 0.11 -13.48
C ARG A 132 -7.03 -1.10 -12.63
N LEU A 133 -6.36 -1.26 -11.50
CA LEU A 133 -6.62 -2.37 -10.59
C LEU A 133 -8.05 -2.31 -10.07
N VAL A 134 -8.49 -1.17 -9.52
CA VAL A 134 -9.86 -1.00 -9.01
C VAL A 134 -10.88 -1.23 -10.11
N THR A 135 -10.70 -0.65 -11.29
CA THR A 135 -11.63 -0.84 -12.42
C THR A 135 -11.68 -2.27 -12.94
N GLN A 136 -10.60 -3.04 -12.81
CA GLN A 136 -10.55 -4.44 -13.24
C GLN A 136 -11.44 -5.34 -12.37
N TYR A 137 -11.49 -5.10 -11.08
CA TYR A 137 -12.23 -5.94 -10.12
C TYR A 137 -13.66 -5.44 -9.86
N ALA A 138 -13.88 -4.15 -9.99
CA ALA A 138 -15.10 -3.58 -9.46
C ALA A 138 -16.25 -3.46 -10.45
N ASP A 139 -16.00 -3.50 -11.78
CA ASP A 139 -17.04 -3.26 -12.81
C ASP A 139 -17.97 -2.08 -12.46
N VAL A 140 -17.34 -0.96 -12.04
CA VAL A 140 -18.00 0.24 -11.53
C VAL A 140 -17.76 1.43 -12.46
N THR A 141 -18.54 2.47 -12.28
CA THR A 141 -18.38 3.72 -13.05
C THR A 141 -17.11 4.48 -12.67
N ALA A 142 -16.63 5.32 -13.59
CA ALA A 142 -15.50 6.20 -13.29
C ALA A 142 -15.78 7.17 -12.13
N GLU A 143 -17.04 7.47 -11.84
CA GLU A 143 -17.45 8.30 -10.72
C GLU A 143 -17.26 7.59 -9.39
N GLU A 144 -17.70 6.34 -9.28
CA GLU A 144 -17.50 5.51 -8.07
C GLU A 144 -16.00 5.27 -7.79
N VAL A 145 -15.20 5.02 -8.84
CA VAL A 145 -13.75 4.92 -8.66
C VAL A 145 -13.16 6.23 -8.15
N ARG A 146 -13.60 7.39 -8.69
CA ARG A 146 -13.14 8.70 -8.20
C ARG A 146 -13.49 8.92 -6.74
N GLU A 147 -14.71 8.53 -6.32
CA GLU A 147 -15.14 8.62 -4.92
C GLU A 147 -14.31 7.70 -4.02
N PHE A 148 -14.03 6.47 -4.45
CA PHE A 148 -13.13 5.56 -3.74
C PHE A 148 -11.76 6.17 -3.49
N PHE A 149 -11.15 6.79 -4.51
CA PHE A 149 -9.86 7.49 -4.35
C PHE A 149 -9.99 8.72 -3.45
N ALA A 150 -11.05 9.50 -3.57
CA ALA A 150 -11.28 10.67 -2.71
C ALA A 150 -11.40 10.27 -1.24
N GLN A 151 -12.14 9.18 -0.97
CA GLN A 151 -12.28 8.63 0.38
C GLN A 151 -10.95 8.09 0.91
N GLY A 152 -10.18 7.37 0.10
CA GLY A 152 -8.84 6.90 0.48
C GLY A 152 -7.88 8.04 0.83
N MET A 153 -7.90 9.13 0.05
CA MET A 153 -7.11 10.33 0.35
C MET A 153 -7.55 11.00 1.66
N LEU A 154 -8.86 11.08 1.91
CA LEU A 154 -9.38 11.59 3.18
C LEU A 154 -8.91 10.73 4.35
N CYS A 155 -8.98 9.41 4.25
CA CYS A 155 -8.50 8.48 5.27
C CYS A 155 -6.99 8.66 5.55
N SER A 156 -6.18 8.92 4.51
CA SER A 156 -4.75 9.20 4.67
C SER A 156 -4.51 10.49 5.48
N VAL A 157 -5.27 11.55 5.21
CA VAL A 157 -5.17 12.80 5.97
C VAL A 157 -5.63 12.61 7.42
N ILE A 158 -6.76 11.93 7.63
CA ILE A 158 -7.29 11.60 8.96
C ILE A 158 -6.24 10.83 9.79
N ALA A 159 -5.61 9.83 9.20
CA ALA A 159 -4.57 9.04 9.86
C ALA A 159 -3.32 9.88 10.15
N ALA A 160 -2.90 10.72 9.20
CA ALA A 160 -1.68 11.53 9.33
C ALA A 160 -1.75 12.59 10.43
N ILE A 161 -2.93 13.16 10.67
CA ILE A 161 -3.15 14.19 11.71
C ILE A 161 -3.72 13.60 13.01
N ASP A 162 -3.83 12.27 13.09
CA ASP A 162 -4.43 11.56 14.24
C ASP A 162 -5.81 12.13 14.63
N LEU A 163 -6.65 12.40 13.63
CA LEU A 163 -7.94 13.05 13.86
C LEU A 163 -8.87 12.22 14.78
N ARG A 164 -8.68 10.90 14.83
CA ARG A 164 -9.46 10.01 15.71
C ARG A 164 -9.19 10.25 17.20
N SER A 165 -8.08 10.89 17.55
CA SER A 165 -7.75 11.28 18.93
C SER A 165 -8.50 12.55 19.41
N VAL A 166 -9.14 13.29 18.49
CA VAL A 166 -9.86 14.53 18.78
C VAL A 166 -11.27 14.22 19.25
N ALA A 167 -11.54 14.38 20.54
CA ALA A 167 -12.85 14.13 21.16
C ALA A 167 -13.76 15.36 21.05
N GLU A 168 -14.08 15.77 19.82
CA GLU A 168 -14.99 16.89 19.52
C GLU A 168 -16.03 16.49 18.47
N PRO A 169 -17.30 16.95 18.57
CA PRO A 169 -18.37 16.53 17.67
C PRO A 169 -18.09 16.76 16.18
N TRP A 170 -17.34 17.80 15.82
CA TRP A 170 -16.98 18.06 14.42
C TRP A 170 -16.03 17.01 13.87
N ALA A 171 -15.10 16.48 14.69
CA ALA A 171 -14.16 15.45 14.26
C ALA A 171 -14.87 14.11 14.03
N GLU A 172 -15.87 13.80 14.85
CA GLU A 172 -16.70 12.59 14.72
C GLU A 172 -17.44 12.56 13.36
N THR A 173 -17.76 13.70 12.76
CA THR A 173 -18.41 13.76 11.44
C THR A 173 -17.59 13.22 10.28
N PHE A 174 -16.26 13.04 10.47
CA PHE A 174 -15.37 12.43 9.48
C PHE A 174 -15.34 10.90 9.53
N PHE A 175 -15.99 10.31 10.54
CA PHE A 175 -16.02 8.86 10.74
C PHE A 175 -17.44 8.35 10.61
N ASP A 176 -17.65 7.37 9.77
CA ASP A 176 -18.89 6.60 9.71
C ASP A 176 -18.58 5.18 10.21
N GLU A 177 -18.49 5.05 11.54
CA GLU A 177 -18.19 3.77 12.18
C GLU A 177 -19.28 2.71 11.87
N ALA A 178 -20.53 3.12 11.68
CA ALA A 178 -21.60 2.21 11.33
C ALA A 178 -21.43 1.64 9.93
N ALA A 179 -21.07 2.47 8.95
CA ALA A 179 -20.81 2.03 7.59
C ALA A 179 -19.51 1.19 7.48
N GLU A 180 -18.48 1.52 8.25
CA GLU A 180 -17.25 0.72 8.32
C GLU A 180 -17.53 -0.67 8.91
N GLU A 181 -18.29 -0.75 9.98
CA GLU A 181 -18.64 -2.03 10.62
C GLU A 181 -19.61 -2.86 9.75
N GLU A 182 -20.57 -2.24 9.09
CA GLU A 182 -21.49 -2.92 8.16
C GLU A 182 -20.71 -3.54 6.99
N LYS A 183 -19.76 -2.83 6.39
CA LYS A 183 -18.87 -3.35 5.34
C LYS A 183 -18.05 -4.53 5.83
N ARG A 184 -17.48 -4.44 7.04
CA ARG A 184 -16.71 -5.52 7.65
C ARG A 184 -17.54 -6.77 7.88
N LEU A 185 -18.76 -6.62 8.41
CA LEU A 185 -19.67 -7.73 8.65
C LEU A 185 -20.14 -8.39 7.35
N ALA A 186 -20.41 -7.60 6.31
CA ALA A 186 -20.79 -8.11 4.99
C ALA A 186 -19.70 -9.00 4.40
N LEU A 187 -18.43 -8.57 4.46
CA LEU A 187 -17.31 -9.34 3.94
C LEU A 187 -17.04 -10.61 4.75
N GLN A 188 -17.21 -10.59 6.06
CA GLN A 188 -17.08 -11.81 6.90
C GLN A 188 -18.11 -12.87 6.54
N ASN A 189 -19.32 -12.46 6.17
CA ASN A 189 -20.38 -13.38 5.77
C ASN A 189 -20.11 -14.02 4.40
N VAL A 190 -19.48 -13.32 3.46
CA VAL A 190 -19.05 -13.86 2.17
C VAL A 190 -17.96 -14.93 2.38
N GLY A 191 -16.97 -14.66 3.22
CA GLY A 191 -15.89 -15.63 3.53
C GLY A 191 -16.37 -16.91 4.22
N ARG A 192 -17.47 -16.86 4.98
CA ARG A 192 -18.09 -18.05 5.59
C ARG A 192 -18.90 -18.88 4.62
N GLY A 193 -19.44 -18.29 3.53
CA GLY A 193 -20.18 -18.99 2.50
C GLY A 193 -19.31 -19.89 1.61
N ILE A 194 -18.03 -19.62 1.51
CA ILE A 194 -17.05 -20.39 0.69
C ILE A 194 -16.47 -21.61 1.47
N SER A 195 -16.62 -21.66 2.79
CA SER A 195 -16.00 -22.66 3.67
C SER A 195 -16.86 -23.89 3.96
N SER A 196 -18.00 -24.11 3.32
CA SER A 196 -18.94 -25.18 3.68
C SER A 196 -19.20 -26.23 2.59
N GLU A 197 -18.20 -26.60 1.78
CA GLU A 197 -18.24 -27.90 1.10
C GLU A 197 -17.06 -28.77 1.57
N PRO A 198 -17.33 -29.91 2.26
CA PRO A 198 -16.26 -30.83 2.59
C PRO A 198 -15.82 -31.56 1.31
N VAL A 199 -14.57 -31.34 0.90
CA VAL A 199 -13.87 -32.19 -0.08
C VAL A 199 -13.64 -33.57 0.56
N ALA A 200 -14.66 -34.41 0.53
CA ALA A 200 -14.54 -35.79 0.93
C ALA A 200 -15.55 -36.65 0.16
N ALA A 201 -15.30 -36.91 -1.14
CA ALA A 201 -15.86 -38.06 -1.86
C ALA A 201 -15.26 -38.20 -3.28
N VAL A 202 -13.95 -38.33 -3.44
CA VAL A 202 -13.35 -38.92 -4.64
C VAL A 202 -12.19 -39.83 -4.24
N ALA A 203 -12.49 -40.95 -3.60
CA ALA A 203 -11.54 -42.06 -3.45
C ALA A 203 -12.30 -43.36 -3.14
N ALA A 204 -13.17 -43.83 -4.03
CA ALA A 204 -13.66 -45.20 -4.00
C ALA A 204 -14.35 -45.55 -5.32
N SER A 205 -13.62 -45.70 -6.43
CA SER A 205 -14.04 -46.53 -7.55
C SER A 205 -12.90 -46.77 -8.55
N SER A 206 -11.91 -47.57 -8.16
CA SER A 206 -11.08 -48.31 -9.14
C SER A 206 -10.55 -49.56 -8.45
N GLY A 207 -11.33 -50.62 -8.59
CA GLY A 207 -10.98 -51.93 -8.07
C GLY A 207 -12.10 -52.94 -8.34
N SER A 208 -12.21 -53.38 -9.60
CA SER A 208 -12.63 -54.74 -10.01
C SER A 208 -12.39 -54.89 -11.49
#